data_3dabf6ed785a65e12e32f5bb7749af32
#
_entry.id   3dabf6ed785a65e12e32f5bb7749af32
#
_cell.length_a   1.000
_cell.length_b   1.000
_cell.length_c   1.000
_cell.angle_alpha   90.00
_cell.angle_beta   90.00
_cell.angle_gamma   90.00
#
_symmetry.space_group_name_H-M   'P 1'
#
loop_
_entity.id
_entity.type
_entity.pdbx_description
1 polymer ?
#
loop_
_entity_poly.entity_id
_entity_poly.type
_entity_poly.pdbx_seq_one_letter_code
_entity_poly.pdbx_strand_id
1 'polypeptide(L)'
;FTTPEFNVNVCQLPFWALSVLYAWKGLKDDKILDWLLLGLFAGLGFLTKYLFIYLLVPIGLFLTYMISKKKISLKSFVSLVPFFLILFPHLIWLTENEYITITYGLNRAGTEDQSFLNHFLLPIVFFTKQIGILLPFFVMCLFLLSKFRTKLNFKDQRLLFLISISLLPIILIFLTSLMMGVKIRTMWMTPFYLFFGVLFVYLFQKKINLKKINKFFILFLFLFIFSPVTYLFISISKTDKRTDYPGREIARLVQNKWDNNFRNEIKIVVGDEWSAGNLSYHLYSRPIWLNNLKNKTSNITEDQGVIYTGNPEILKKICPGVFGEIKPVGYCMIGKR
;
A
#
# COMPACT_ATOMS: atom_id res chain seq x y z
N PHE A 1 -1.56 -8.04 12.54
CA PHE A 1 -2.55 -6.95 12.58
C PHE A 1 -2.42 -5.93 11.45
N THR A 2 -1.29 -5.86 10.75
CA THR A 2 -1.10 -4.89 9.66
C THR A 2 -1.66 -5.37 8.32
N THR A 3 -1.82 -6.66 8.14
CA THR A 3 -2.21 -7.29 6.86
C THR A 3 -3.09 -8.53 7.06
N PRO A 4 -4.29 -8.38 7.66
CA PRO A 4 -5.20 -9.51 7.83
C PRO A 4 -5.80 -9.97 6.49
N GLU A 5 -5.69 -9.15 5.45
CA GLU A 5 -6.23 -9.39 4.13
C GLU A 5 -5.13 -9.37 3.08
N PHE A 6 -5.28 -10.15 2.00
CA PHE A 6 -4.39 -10.04 0.85
C PHE A 6 -4.61 -8.70 0.15
N ASN A 7 -3.55 -7.92 0.03
CA ASN A 7 -3.58 -6.59 -0.58
C ASN A 7 -2.24 -6.26 -1.24
N VAL A 8 -2.17 -5.12 -1.92
CA VAL A 8 -0.97 -4.67 -2.65
C VAL A 8 0.30 -4.60 -1.79
N ASN A 9 0.19 -4.40 -0.48
CA ASN A 9 1.36 -4.36 0.40
C ASN A 9 1.92 -5.76 0.65
N VAL A 10 1.05 -6.78 0.71
CA VAL A 10 1.45 -8.20 0.76
C VAL A 10 2.01 -8.64 -0.58
N CYS A 11 1.39 -8.21 -1.68
CA CYS A 11 1.85 -8.50 -3.03
C CYS A 11 3.27 -7.98 -3.31
N GLN A 12 3.69 -6.91 -2.65
CA GLN A 12 5.06 -6.39 -2.75
C GLN A 12 6.14 -7.29 -2.14
N LEU A 13 5.80 -8.10 -1.13
CA LEU A 13 6.79 -8.85 -0.34
C LEU A 13 7.72 -9.74 -1.19
N PRO A 14 7.22 -10.59 -2.11
CA PRO A 14 8.10 -11.44 -2.92
C PRO A 14 9.02 -10.59 -3.81
N PHE A 15 8.52 -9.52 -4.43
CA PHE A 15 9.34 -8.66 -5.28
C PHE A 15 10.36 -7.86 -4.48
N TRP A 16 10.02 -7.44 -3.25
CA TRP A 16 10.94 -6.80 -2.31
C TRP A 16 12.08 -7.75 -1.96
N ALA A 17 11.76 -9.00 -1.59
CA ALA A 17 12.74 -10.01 -1.27
C ALA A 17 13.65 -10.36 -2.45
N LEU A 18 13.08 -10.56 -3.64
CA LEU A 18 13.81 -10.94 -4.85
C LEU A 18 14.69 -9.79 -5.36
N SER A 19 14.22 -8.55 -5.32
CA SER A 19 15.05 -7.39 -5.69
C SER A 19 16.27 -7.26 -4.78
N VAL A 20 16.10 -7.44 -3.47
CA VAL A 20 17.23 -7.43 -2.53
C VAL A 20 18.18 -8.61 -2.75
N LEU A 21 17.62 -9.81 -3.00
CA LEU A 21 18.42 -11.00 -3.29
C LEU A 21 19.30 -10.81 -4.52
N TYR A 22 18.72 -10.35 -5.62
CA TYR A 22 19.46 -10.17 -6.87
C TYR A 22 20.36 -8.95 -6.88
N ALA A 23 20.02 -7.89 -6.14
CA ALA A 23 20.96 -6.81 -5.86
C ALA A 23 22.20 -7.35 -5.13
N TRP A 24 22.01 -8.19 -4.10
CA TRP A 24 23.12 -8.79 -3.35
C TRP A 24 23.93 -9.77 -4.20
N LYS A 25 23.30 -10.62 -5.01
CA LYS A 25 23.99 -11.54 -5.93
C LYS A 25 24.81 -10.78 -6.97
N GLY A 26 24.24 -9.75 -7.58
CA GLY A 26 24.93 -8.88 -8.52
C GLY A 26 26.15 -8.21 -7.89
N LEU A 27 26.02 -7.71 -6.65
CA LEU A 27 27.15 -7.15 -5.87
C LEU A 27 28.25 -8.15 -5.58
N LYS A 28 27.91 -9.41 -5.38
CA LYS A 28 28.88 -10.47 -5.02
C LYS A 28 29.55 -11.09 -6.24
N ASP A 29 28.75 -11.42 -7.27
CA ASP A 29 29.17 -12.27 -8.37
C ASP A 29 29.34 -11.48 -9.71
N ASP A 30 28.85 -10.24 -9.78
CA ASP A 30 28.82 -9.31 -10.93
C ASP A 30 28.36 -9.98 -12.27
N LYS A 31 27.39 -10.94 -12.15
CA LYS A 31 26.84 -11.65 -13.31
C LYS A 31 25.71 -10.83 -13.94
N ILE A 32 25.72 -10.77 -15.29
CA ILE A 32 24.68 -10.05 -16.06
C ILE A 32 23.27 -10.57 -15.71
N LEU A 33 23.12 -11.88 -15.55
CA LEU A 33 21.81 -12.47 -15.22
C LEU A 33 21.26 -11.96 -13.87
N ASP A 34 22.11 -11.77 -12.86
CA ASP A 34 21.68 -11.26 -11.57
C ASP A 34 21.21 -9.81 -11.69
N TRP A 35 21.86 -9.01 -12.51
CA TRP A 35 21.44 -7.64 -12.82
C TRP A 35 20.14 -7.58 -13.62
N LEU A 36 19.96 -8.45 -14.63
CA LEU A 36 18.71 -8.56 -15.38
C LEU A 36 17.54 -8.95 -14.47
N LEU A 37 17.74 -9.92 -13.57
CA LEU A 37 16.72 -10.36 -12.60
C LEU A 37 16.43 -9.29 -11.57
N LEU A 38 17.43 -8.50 -11.13
CA LEU A 38 17.17 -7.31 -10.31
C LEU A 38 16.20 -6.37 -11.01
N GLY A 39 16.46 -6.02 -12.27
CA GLY A 39 15.60 -5.13 -13.02
C GLY A 39 14.19 -5.68 -13.24
N LEU A 40 14.07 -6.97 -13.54
CA LEU A 40 12.80 -7.68 -13.68
C LEU A 40 11.95 -7.54 -12.39
N PHE A 41 12.50 -7.95 -11.25
CA PHE A 41 11.76 -7.93 -9.98
C PHE A 41 11.55 -6.51 -9.46
N ALA A 42 12.45 -5.58 -9.75
CA ALA A 42 12.27 -4.17 -9.43
C ALA A 42 11.09 -3.56 -10.22
N GLY A 43 10.98 -3.85 -11.52
CA GLY A 43 9.87 -3.40 -12.36
C GLY A 43 8.53 -3.97 -11.92
N LEU A 44 8.46 -5.30 -11.70
CA LEU A 44 7.26 -5.95 -11.19
C LEU A 44 6.86 -5.42 -9.80
N GLY A 45 7.82 -5.24 -8.91
CA GLY A 45 7.59 -4.67 -7.60
C GLY A 45 7.03 -3.23 -7.64
N PHE A 46 7.57 -2.40 -8.52
CA PHE A 46 7.09 -1.04 -8.71
C PHE A 46 5.64 -1.00 -9.24
N LEU A 47 5.28 -1.92 -10.16
CA LEU A 47 3.92 -2.06 -10.67
C LEU A 47 2.92 -2.53 -9.60
N THR A 48 3.35 -3.25 -8.57
CA THR A 48 2.44 -3.61 -7.47
C THR A 48 2.02 -2.38 -6.67
N LYS A 49 2.96 -1.45 -6.45
CA LYS A 49 2.70 -0.20 -5.74
C LYS A 49 3.90 0.77 -5.87
N TYR A 50 3.65 2.03 -6.18
CA TYR A 50 4.71 3.04 -6.34
C TYR A 50 5.58 3.25 -5.10
N LEU A 51 5.08 2.91 -3.90
CA LEU A 51 5.88 2.91 -2.67
C LEU A 51 7.11 1.99 -2.72
N PHE A 52 7.21 1.10 -3.71
CA PHE A 52 8.39 0.30 -3.97
C PHE A 52 9.63 1.16 -4.27
N ILE A 53 9.42 2.42 -4.70
CA ILE A 53 10.51 3.39 -4.92
C ILE A 53 11.39 3.58 -3.67
N TYR A 54 10.79 3.47 -2.47
CA TYR A 54 11.53 3.57 -1.22
C TYR A 54 12.53 2.44 -0.98
N LEU A 55 12.44 1.31 -1.70
CA LEU A 55 13.49 0.30 -1.77
C LEU A 55 14.47 0.59 -2.90
N LEU A 56 13.98 1.00 -4.07
CA LEU A 56 14.83 1.20 -5.26
C LEU A 56 15.83 2.32 -5.05
N VAL A 57 15.44 3.42 -4.41
CA VAL A 57 16.36 4.54 -4.12
C VAL A 57 17.54 4.08 -3.24
N PRO A 58 17.36 3.43 -2.09
CA PRO A 58 18.45 2.85 -1.30
C PRO A 58 19.35 1.88 -2.06
N ILE A 59 18.76 0.97 -2.86
CA ILE A 59 19.55 0.05 -3.69
C ILE A 59 20.37 0.85 -4.71
N GLY A 60 19.76 1.79 -5.42
CA GLY A 60 20.45 2.64 -6.41
C GLY A 60 21.59 3.44 -5.79
N LEU A 61 21.36 4.09 -4.64
CA LEU A 61 22.39 4.83 -3.90
C LEU A 61 23.54 3.91 -3.48
N PHE A 62 23.22 2.71 -2.99
CA PHE A 62 24.24 1.76 -2.59
C PHE A 62 25.06 1.23 -3.79
N LEU A 63 24.41 0.93 -4.91
CA LEU A 63 25.08 0.52 -6.15
C LEU A 63 26.00 1.63 -6.68
N THR A 64 25.52 2.88 -6.70
CA THR A 64 26.32 4.05 -7.10
C THR A 64 27.55 4.22 -6.19
N TYR A 65 27.38 4.04 -4.87
CA TYR A 65 28.50 4.03 -3.94
C TYR A 65 29.50 2.92 -4.25
N MET A 66 29.04 1.71 -4.58
CA MET A 66 29.90 0.58 -4.89
C MET A 66 30.65 0.78 -6.22
N ILE A 67 30.02 1.39 -7.22
CA ILE A 67 30.66 1.80 -8.49
C ILE A 67 31.76 2.85 -8.22
N SER A 68 31.47 3.88 -7.42
CA SER A 68 32.43 4.93 -7.09
C SER A 68 33.67 4.38 -6.36
N LYS A 69 33.50 3.29 -5.60
CA LYS A 69 34.61 2.54 -4.96
C LYS A 69 35.25 1.50 -5.87
N LYS A 70 34.85 1.43 -7.16
CA LYS A 70 35.37 0.46 -8.15
C LYS A 70 35.21 -1.00 -7.71
N LYS A 71 34.15 -1.31 -6.94
CA LYS A 71 33.89 -2.65 -6.42
C LYS A 71 32.95 -3.47 -7.27
N ILE A 72 32.18 -2.83 -8.09
CA ILE A 72 31.34 -3.46 -9.13
C ILE A 72 31.52 -2.70 -10.45
N SER A 73 31.21 -3.37 -11.53
CA SER A 73 31.31 -2.80 -12.87
C SER A 73 30.02 -2.02 -13.24
N LEU A 74 30.07 -1.27 -14.34
CA LEU A 74 28.91 -0.60 -14.93
C LEU A 74 27.84 -1.58 -15.44
N LYS A 75 28.11 -2.89 -15.46
CA LYS A 75 27.11 -3.93 -15.80
C LYS A 75 25.83 -3.83 -14.98
N SER A 76 25.91 -3.29 -13.75
CA SER A 76 24.72 -3.07 -12.92
C SER A 76 23.64 -2.22 -13.62
N PHE A 77 24.01 -1.33 -14.56
CA PHE A 77 23.04 -0.56 -15.35
C PHE A 77 22.21 -1.42 -16.32
N VAL A 78 22.63 -2.65 -16.61
CA VAL A 78 21.84 -3.60 -17.42
C VAL A 78 20.48 -3.88 -16.73
N SER A 79 20.39 -3.76 -15.40
CA SER A 79 19.13 -3.88 -14.66
C SER A 79 18.06 -2.88 -15.11
N LEU A 80 18.43 -1.73 -15.62
CA LEU A 80 17.49 -0.72 -16.11
C LEU A 80 16.72 -1.18 -17.34
N VAL A 81 17.30 -2.08 -18.17
CA VAL A 81 16.65 -2.57 -19.39
C VAL A 81 15.34 -3.31 -19.07
N PRO A 82 15.33 -4.44 -18.33
CA PRO A 82 14.08 -5.12 -17.99
C PRO A 82 13.18 -4.26 -17.09
N PHE A 83 13.73 -3.41 -16.23
CA PHE A 83 12.96 -2.48 -15.43
C PHE A 83 12.08 -1.56 -16.29
N PHE A 84 12.66 -0.85 -17.24
CA PHE A 84 11.92 0.05 -18.11
C PHE A 84 11.04 -0.68 -19.12
N LEU A 85 11.46 -1.85 -19.62
CA LEU A 85 10.61 -2.66 -20.50
C LEU A 85 9.29 -3.08 -19.82
N ILE A 86 9.34 -3.42 -18.52
CA ILE A 86 8.16 -3.77 -17.75
C ILE A 86 7.30 -2.55 -17.46
N LEU A 87 7.91 -1.39 -17.18
CA LEU A 87 7.17 -0.18 -16.85
C LEU A 87 6.58 0.51 -18.10
N PHE A 88 7.18 0.32 -19.26
CA PHE A 88 6.83 1.06 -20.46
C PHE A 88 5.33 1.02 -20.83
N PRO A 89 4.65 -0.15 -20.84
CA PRO A 89 3.20 -0.19 -21.11
C PRO A 89 2.39 0.61 -20.08
N HIS A 90 2.80 0.54 -18.81
CA HIS A 90 2.13 1.28 -17.75
C HIS A 90 2.37 2.78 -17.86
N LEU A 91 3.55 3.22 -18.27
CA LEU A 91 3.83 4.65 -18.47
C LEU A 91 2.98 5.23 -19.61
N ILE A 92 2.81 4.49 -20.72
CA ILE A 92 1.89 4.89 -21.80
C ILE A 92 0.47 5.01 -21.26
N TRP A 93 -0.03 3.96 -20.60
CA TRP A 93 -1.37 3.97 -20.02
C TRP A 93 -1.56 5.13 -19.04
N LEU A 94 -0.55 5.44 -18.24
CA LEU A 94 -0.59 6.51 -17.24
C LEU A 94 -0.75 7.90 -17.88
N THR A 95 -0.07 8.14 -19.00
CA THR A 95 -0.21 9.40 -19.75
C THR A 95 -1.58 9.51 -20.42
N GLU A 96 -2.10 8.42 -20.97
CA GLU A 96 -3.42 8.37 -21.59
C GLU A 96 -4.57 8.55 -20.56
N ASN A 97 -4.33 8.20 -19.30
CA ASN A 97 -5.33 8.28 -18.21
C ASN A 97 -5.04 9.42 -17.21
N GLU A 98 -4.45 10.52 -17.66
CA GLU A 98 -4.27 11.75 -16.87
C GLU A 98 -3.62 11.54 -15.50
N TYR A 99 -2.69 10.58 -15.40
CA TYR A 99 -1.97 10.24 -14.17
C TYR A 99 -2.87 9.85 -12.98
N ILE A 100 -4.04 9.26 -13.25
CA ILE A 100 -5.09 8.98 -12.25
C ILE A 100 -4.60 8.20 -11.03
N THR A 101 -3.67 7.25 -11.19
CA THR A 101 -3.15 6.46 -10.07
C THR A 101 -2.21 7.27 -9.17
N ILE A 102 -1.51 8.24 -9.72
CA ILE A 102 -0.65 9.16 -8.95
C ILE A 102 -1.53 10.14 -8.17
N THR A 103 -2.47 10.81 -8.83
CA THR A 103 -3.41 11.74 -8.20
C THR A 103 -4.23 11.05 -7.11
N TYR A 104 -4.72 9.84 -7.36
CA TYR A 104 -5.37 9.02 -6.34
C TYR A 104 -4.49 8.75 -5.13
N GLY A 105 -3.22 8.40 -5.36
CA GLY A 105 -2.26 8.14 -4.27
C GLY A 105 -1.99 9.37 -3.42
N LEU A 106 -1.84 10.53 -4.04
CA LEU A 106 -1.63 11.82 -3.38
C LEU A 106 -2.86 12.22 -2.55
N ASN A 107 -4.06 12.18 -3.14
CA ASN A 107 -5.31 12.49 -2.44
C ASN A 107 -5.52 11.57 -1.23
N ARG A 108 -5.22 10.27 -1.38
CA ARG A 108 -5.30 9.30 -0.27
C ARG A 108 -4.28 9.53 0.84
N ALA A 109 -3.19 10.22 0.55
CA ALA A 109 -2.20 10.66 1.54
C ALA A 109 -2.60 11.97 2.26
N GLY A 110 -3.67 12.65 1.81
CA GLY A 110 -4.21 13.86 2.43
C GLY A 110 -3.47 15.13 2.04
N THR A 111 -3.07 15.25 0.77
CA THR A 111 -2.40 16.45 0.25
C THR A 111 -3.33 17.67 0.11
N GLU A 112 -4.66 17.48 0.19
CA GLU A 112 -5.64 18.54 0.02
C GLU A 112 -5.83 19.39 1.31
N ASP A 113 -5.60 18.80 2.50
CA ASP A 113 -5.81 19.46 3.82
C ASP A 113 -4.47 19.80 4.48
N GLN A 114 -3.69 20.70 3.91
CA GLN A 114 -2.34 21.03 4.42
C GLN A 114 -2.39 22.15 5.46
N SER A 115 -2.39 21.75 6.74
CA SER A 115 -1.94 22.65 7.82
C SER A 115 -0.42 22.52 7.99
N PHE A 116 0.27 23.63 8.23
CA PHE A 116 1.72 23.64 8.55
C PHE A 116 2.07 22.69 9.72
N LEU A 117 1.18 22.55 10.68
CA LEU A 117 1.35 21.60 11.80
C LEU A 117 1.44 20.15 11.35
N ASN A 118 0.84 19.78 10.22
CA ASN A 118 0.88 18.42 9.68
C ASN A 118 2.30 17.97 9.33
N HIS A 119 3.17 18.89 8.91
CA HIS A 119 4.57 18.60 8.62
C HIS A 119 5.35 18.07 9.83
N PHE A 120 4.93 18.39 11.05
CA PHE A 120 5.57 17.92 12.29
C PHE A 120 4.75 16.84 12.99
N LEU A 121 3.44 17.02 13.10
CA LEU A 121 2.57 16.11 13.84
C LEU A 121 2.48 14.74 13.17
N LEU A 122 2.28 14.70 11.85
CA LEU A 122 2.07 13.44 11.13
C LEU A 122 3.31 12.53 11.13
N PRO A 123 4.56 13.03 10.89
CA PRO A 123 5.76 12.22 11.04
C PRO A 123 5.98 11.69 12.45
N ILE A 124 5.68 12.48 13.50
CA ILE A 124 5.81 12.03 14.90
C ILE A 124 4.79 10.92 15.19
N VAL A 125 3.53 11.11 14.79
CA VAL A 125 2.48 10.08 14.93
C VAL A 125 2.84 8.83 14.14
N PHE A 126 3.36 8.97 12.95
CA PHE A 126 3.87 7.87 12.14
C PHE A 126 4.95 7.10 12.90
N PHE A 127 6.00 7.79 13.34
CA PHE A 127 7.15 7.18 14.03
C PHE A 127 6.73 6.43 15.31
N THR A 128 5.89 7.06 16.13
CA THR A 128 5.35 6.45 17.36
C THR A 128 4.59 5.15 17.05
N LYS A 129 3.77 5.14 16.00
CA LYS A 129 3.05 3.94 15.56
C LYS A 129 4.01 2.84 15.10
N GLN A 130 5.13 3.19 14.41
CA GLN A 130 6.10 2.20 13.97
C GLN A 130 6.82 1.56 15.18
N ILE A 131 7.18 2.35 16.20
CA ILE A 131 7.74 1.82 17.44
C ILE A 131 6.75 0.82 18.09
N GLY A 132 5.46 1.19 18.19
CA GLY A 132 4.44 0.31 18.75
C GLY A 132 4.31 -1.02 18.00
N ILE A 133 4.33 -1.00 16.66
CA ILE A 133 4.23 -2.21 15.83
C ILE A 133 5.47 -3.08 15.96
N LEU A 134 6.65 -2.48 16.02
CA LEU A 134 7.91 -3.20 16.14
C LEU A 134 8.22 -3.65 17.57
N LEU A 135 7.48 -3.16 18.57
CA LEU A 135 7.71 -3.51 19.98
C LEU A 135 7.74 -5.02 20.24
N PRO A 136 6.78 -5.84 19.75
CA PRO A 136 6.83 -7.28 19.92
C PRO A 136 8.09 -7.90 19.33
N PHE A 137 8.51 -7.46 18.15
CA PHE A 137 9.76 -7.91 17.52
C PHE A 137 10.97 -7.56 18.38
N PHE A 138 11.08 -6.33 18.87
CA PHE A 138 12.21 -5.93 19.71
C PHE A 138 12.22 -6.72 21.02
N VAL A 139 11.08 -6.92 21.69
CA VAL A 139 10.99 -7.71 22.91
C VAL A 139 11.44 -9.16 22.66
N MET A 140 10.99 -9.80 21.59
CA MET A 140 11.45 -11.13 21.19
C MET A 140 12.98 -11.17 20.99
N CYS A 141 13.52 -10.18 20.28
CA CYS A 141 14.95 -10.07 20.02
C CYS A 141 15.76 -9.87 21.31
N LEU A 142 15.24 -9.09 22.27
CA LEU A 142 15.90 -8.86 23.56
C LEU A 142 16.10 -10.15 24.35
N PHE A 143 15.16 -11.10 24.28
CA PHE A 143 15.34 -12.41 24.94
C PHE A 143 16.51 -13.22 24.38
N LEU A 144 16.90 -13.01 23.14
CA LEU A 144 18.04 -13.72 22.54
C LEU A 144 19.40 -13.13 22.92
N LEU A 145 19.43 -11.87 23.39
CA LEU A 145 20.68 -11.18 23.61
C LEU A 145 21.26 -11.49 25.01
N SER A 146 22.58 -11.67 25.04
CA SER A 146 23.36 -11.73 26.28
C SER A 146 23.93 -10.36 26.67
N LYS A 147 24.24 -9.51 25.67
CA LYS A 147 24.76 -8.13 25.80
C LYS A 147 24.25 -7.26 24.67
N PHE A 148 23.96 -5.96 24.98
CA PHE A 148 23.40 -5.03 24.01
C PHE A 148 24.47 -4.24 23.23
N ARG A 149 25.69 -4.09 23.76
CA ARG A 149 26.73 -3.29 23.11
C ARG A 149 27.32 -4.04 21.92
N THR A 150 27.22 -3.45 20.73
CA THR A 150 27.91 -3.89 19.51
C THR A 150 28.77 -2.76 18.98
N LYS A 151 29.91 -3.10 18.37
CA LYS A 151 30.71 -2.13 17.62
C LYS A 151 30.28 -2.23 16.15
N LEU A 152 29.74 -1.14 15.61
CA LEU A 152 29.38 -1.06 14.21
C LEU A 152 30.64 -0.82 13.37
N ASN A 153 30.88 -1.69 12.40
CA ASN A 153 31.96 -1.53 11.44
C ASN A 153 31.40 -1.03 10.11
N PHE A 154 31.34 0.29 9.92
CA PHE A 154 30.87 0.91 8.69
C PHE A 154 31.79 0.69 7.48
N LYS A 155 32.93 0.00 7.61
CA LYS A 155 33.73 -0.47 6.48
C LYS A 155 33.23 -1.80 5.91
N ASP A 156 32.35 -2.49 6.66
CA ASP A 156 31.75 -3.76 6.24
C ASP A 156 30.60 -3.52 5.27
N GLN A 157 30.79 -3.94 4.03
CA GLN A 157 29.81 -3.76 2.94
C GLN A 157 28.50 -4.49 3.19
N ARG A 158 28.52 -5.66 3.86
CA ARG A 158 27.32 -6.42 4.21
C ARG A 158 26.47 -5.63 5.18
N LEU A 159 27.11 -5.04 6.20
CA LEU A 159 26.42 -4.18 7.14
C LEU A 159 25.82 -2.94 6.47
N LEU A 160 26.59 -2.27 5.62
CA LEU A 160 26.10 -1.08 4.89
C LEU A 160 24.93 -1.43 3.98
N PHE A 161 24.99 -2.55 3.26
CA PHE A 161 23.89 -3.02 2.43
C PHE A 161 22.63 -3.30 3.25
N LEU A 162 22.76 -4.05 4.36
CA LEU A 162 21.62 -4.34 5.25
C LEU A 162 21.02 -3.09 5.87
N ILE A 163 21.82 -2.11 6.27
CA ILE A 163 21.34 -0.80 6.75
C ILE A 163 20.60 -0.07 5.63
N SER A 164 21.17 -0.04 4.43
CA SER A 164 20.57 0.66 3.29
C SER A 164 19.18 0.12 2.96
N ILE A 165 19.00 -1.20 2.90
CA ILE A 165 17.70 -1.81 2.52
C ILE A 165 16.69 -1.87 3.68
N SER A 166 17.14 -1.77 4.94
CA SER A 166 16.25 -1.89 6.11
C SER A 166 15.87 -0.54 6.70
N LEU A 167 16.83 0.37 6.89
CA LEU A 167 16.60 1.63 7.60
C LEU A 167 16.34 2.79 6.65
N LEU A 168 17.08 2.87 5.53
CA LEU A 168 16.97 4.01 4.63
C LEU A 168 15.56 4.14 4.00
N PRO A 169 14.83 3.07 3.61
CA PRO A 169 13.44 3.16 3.18
C PRO A 169 12.53 3.86 4.20
N ILE A 170 12.71 3.55 5.49
CA ILE A 170 11.90 4.14 6.57
C ILE A 170 12.26 5.61 6.77
N ILE A 171 13.54 5.94 6.71
CA ILE A 171 14.00 7.33 6.79
C ILE A 171 13.41 8.14 5.63
N LEU A 172 13.47 7.62 4.41
CA LEU A 172 12.94 8.30 3.23
C LEU A 172 11.43 8.55 3.32
N ILE A 173 10.64 7.57 3.75
CA ILE A 173 9.19 7.76 3.89
C ILE A 173 8.86 8.72 5.06
N PHE A 174 9.64 8.68 6.14
CA PHE A 174 9.54 9.67 7.21
C PHE A 174 9.82 11.08 6.70
N LEU A 175 10.90 11.26 5.94
CA LEU A 175 11.24 12.54 5.31
C LEU A 175 10.14 13.00 4.33
N THR A 176 9.54 12.09 3.56
CA THR A 176 8.40 12.42 2.70
C THR A 176 7.22 12.96 3.52
N SER A 177 6.88 12.31 4.64
CA SER A 177 5.83 12.79 5.54
C SER A 177 6.16 14.18 6.11
N LEU A 178 7.41 14.40 6.49
CA LEU A 178 7.90 15.67 7.03
C LEU A 178 7.84 16.79 5.99
N MET A 179 8.31 16.51 4.76
CA MET A 179 8.41 17.53 3.70
C MET A 179 7.05 17.84 3.07
N MET A 180 6.18 16.84 2.94
CA MET A 180 4.90 16.99 2.26
C MET A 180 3.70 17.16 3.21
N GLY A 181 3.88 17.03 4.52
CA GLY A 181 2.78 17.10 5.49
C GLY A 181 1.72 16.00 5.30
N VAL A 182 2.12 14.83 4.77
CA VAL A 182 1.20 13.76 4.39
C VAL A 182 1.13 12.64 5.42
N LYS A 183 -0.05 12.01 5.53
CA LYS A 183 -0.31 10.90 6.43
C LYS A 183 0.15 9.58 5.84
N ILE A 184 1.13 8.95 6.46
CA ILE A 184 1.56 7.60 6.11
C ILE A 184 0.71 6.57 6.87
N ARG A 185 0.05 5.68 6.12
CA ARG A 185 -0.76 4.62 6.72
C ARG A 185 0.13 3.47 7.19
N THR A 186 -0.11 2.99 8.39
CA THR A 186 0.68 1.94 9.05
C THR A 186 0.79 0.66 8.21
N MET A 187 -0.29 0.25 7.55
CA MET A 187 -0.31 -0.95 6.70
C MET A 187 0.58 -0.86 5.46
N TRP A 188 0.99 0.34 5.05
CA TRP A 188 1.90 0.52 3.92
C TRP A 188 3.32 0.07 4.25
N MET A 189 3.65 -0.03 5.54
CA MET A 189 4.99 -0.35 6.03
C MET A 189 5.31 -1.86 6.06
N THR A 190 4.37 -2.72 5.71
CA THR A 190 4.56 -4.18 5.76
C THR A 190 5.84 -4.67 5.09
N PRO A 191 6.20 -4.31 3.84
CA PRO A 191 7.43 -4.77 3.22
C PRO A 191 8.70 -4.15 3.80
N PHE A 192 8.62 -2.98 4.44
CA PHE A 192 9.77 -2.25 4.94
C PHE A 192 10.50 -2.97 6.09
N TYR A 193 9.80 -3.86 6.81
CA TYR A 193 10.36 -4.60 7.94
C TYR A 193 10.92 -5.98 7.58
N LEU A 194 10.81 -6.37 6.30
CA LEU A 194 11.13 -7.72 5.85
C LEU A 194 12.55 -8.17 6.25
N PHE A 195 13.52 -7.27 6.19
CA PHE A 195 14.92 -7.58 6.49
C PHE A 195 15.39 -7.21 7.90
N PHE A 196 14.49 -6.73 8.78
CA PHE A 196 14.87 -6.38 10.16
C PHE A 196 15.43 -7.55 10.95
N GLY A 197 14.87 -8.75 10.77
CA GLY A 197 15.39 -9.96 11.39
C GLY A 197 16.81 -10.28 10.92
N VAL A 198 17.08 -10.14 9.62
CA VAL A 198 18.42 -10.37 9.05
C VAL A 198 19.42 -9.34 9.57
N LEU A 199 19.03 -8.06 9.58
CA LEU A 199 19.86 -6.97 10.14
C LEU A 199 20.15 -7.22 11.61
N PHE A 200 19.15 -7.61 12.41
CA PHE A 200 19.31 -7.93 13.82
C PHE A 200 20.31 -9.07 14.02
N VAL A 201 20.11 -10.21 13.34
CA VAL A 201 21.02 -11.37 13.44
C VAL A 201 22.43 -10.96 13.03
N TYR A 202 22.60 -10.19 11.96
CA TYR A 202 23.92 -9.74 11.51
C TYR A 202 24.63 -8.88 12.55
N LEU A 203 23.90 -7.92 13.14
CA LEU A 203 24.45 -7.01 14.16
C LEU A 203 24.85 -7.74 15.44
N PHE A 204 24.06 -8.72 15.85
CA PHE A 204 24.16 -9.35 17.16
C PHE A 204 24.62 -10.81 17.12
N GLN A 205 25.05 -11.37 15.96
CA GLN A 205 25.39 -12.78 15.79
C GLN A 205 26.32 -13.33 16.88
N LYS A 206 27.34 -12.54 17.32
CA LYS A 206 28.29 -12.90 18.40
C LYS A 206 27.71 -12.71 19.81
N LYS A 207 26.51 -12.19 19.96
CA LYS A 207 25.85 -11.88 21.24
C LYS A 207 24.56 -12.67 21.45
N ILE A 208 24.09 -13.37 20.41
CA ILE A 208 22.93 -14.24 20.47
C ILE A 208 23.30 -15.45 21.36
N ASN A 209 22.44 -15.70 22.34
CA ASN A 209 22.56 -16.86 23.23
C ASN A 209 21.46 -17.87 22.90
N LEU A 210 21.82 -18.91 22.18
CA LEU A 210 20.91 -19.98 21.78
C LEU A 210 20.28 -20.73 22.96
N LYS A 211 20.89 -20.73 24.16
CA LYS A 211 20.28 -21.30 25.37
C LYS A 211 18.98 -20.62 25.78
N LYS A 212 18.77 -19.37 25.30
CA LYS A 212 17.55 -18.59 25.56
C LYS A 212 16.47 -18.72 24.45
N ILE A 213 16.71 -19.56 23.44
CA ILE A 213 15.84 -19.69 22.28
C ILE A 213 14.43 -20.14 22.66
N ASN A 214 14.30 -20.97 23.71
CA ASN A 214 12.97 -21.39 24.19
C ASN A 214 12.10 -20.21 24.65
N LYS A 215 12.68 -19.19 25.29
CA LYS A 215 11.95 -17.97 25.69
C LYS A 215 11.48 -17.17 24.48
N PHE A 216 12.32 -17.09 23.45
CA PHE A 216 11.96 -16.50 22.18
C PHE A 216 10.78 -17.24 21.53
N PHE A 217 10.86 -18.57 21.44
CA PHE A 217 9.79 -19.38 20.85
C PHE A 217 8.49 -19.33 21.64
N ILE A 218 8.51 -19.30 22.96
CA ILE A 218 7.31 -19.17 23.77
C ILE A 218 6.60 -17.84 23.46
N LEU A 219 7.35 -16.73 23.42
CA LEU A 219 6.76 -15.44 23.07
C LEU A 219 6.30 -15.39 21.61
N PHE A 220 7.08 -15.98 20.69
CA PHE A 220 6.68 -16.08 19.27
C PHE A 220 5.37 -16.85 19.13
N LEU A 221 5.24 -18.03 19.74
CA LEU A 221 4.03 -18.85 19.68
C LEU A 221 2.84 -18.13 20.34
N PHE A 222 3.07 -17.45 21.45
CA PHE A 222 2.05 -16.64 22.09
C PHE A 222 1.53 -15.57 21.12
N LEU A 223 2.40 -14.79 20.51
CA LEU A 223 2.00 -13.73 19.55
C LEU A 223 1.39 -14.31 18.29
N PHE A 224 1.90 -15.44 17.81
CA PHE A 224 1.39 -16.15 16.63
C PHE A 224 -0.05 -16.64 16.82
N ILE A 225 -0.39 -17.11 18.01
CA ILE A 225 -1.76 -17.54 18.35
C ILE A 225 -2.63 -16.34 18.75
N PHE A 226 -2.10 -15.43 19.58
CA PHE A 226 -2.82 -14.27 20.08
C PHE A 226 -3.32 -13.35 18.96
N SER A 227 -2.50 -13.13 17.92
CA SER A 227 -2.85 -12.22 16.84
C SER A 227 -4.10 -12.67 16.06
N PRO A 228 -4.18 -13.91 15.49
CA PRO A 228 -5.38 -14.37 14.79
C PRO A 228 -6.59 -14.54 15.71
N VAL A 229 -6.39 -14.98 16.96
CA VAL A 229 -7.50 -15.10 17.94
C VAL A 229 -8.10 -13.73 18.23
N THR A 230 -7.26 -12.72 18.48
CA THR A 230 -7.76 -11.35 18.71
C THR A 230 -8.46 -10.81 17.47
N TYR A 231 -7.92 -11.06 16.28
CA TYR A 231 -8.58 -10.67 15.04
C TYR A 231 -9.94 -11.36 14.87
N LEU A 232 -10.01 -12.66 15.13
CA LEU A 232 -11.26 -13.43 15.10
C LEU A 232 -12.30 -12.85 16.07
N PHE A 233 -11.89 -12.58 17.32
CA PHE A 233 -12.77 -12.00 18.34
C PHE A 233 -13.31 -10.63 17.90
N ILE A 234 -12.42 -9.73 17.42
CA ILE A 234 -12.84 -8.44 16.87
C ILE A 234 -13.75 -8.65 15.65
N SER A 235 -13.47 -9.69 14.85
CA SER A 235 -14.24 -9.99 13.66
C SER A 235 -15.67 -10.45 13.96
N ILE A 236 -15.88 -11.17 15.01
CA ILE A 236 -17.21 -11.62 15.46
C ILE A 236 -17.94 -10.49 16.18
N SER A 237 -17.23 -9.71 17.01
CA SER A 237 -17.84 -8.68 17.87
C SER A 237 -18.27 -7.42 17.11
N LYS A 238 -17.64 -7.12 15.96
CA LYS A 238 -17.95 -5.94 15.13
C LYS A 238 -18.60 -6.37 13.83
N THR A 239 -19.80 -5.91 13.58
CA THR A 239 -20.61 -6.23 12.37
C THR A 239 -20.62 -5.13 11.32
N ASP A 240 -19.95 -4.00 11.58
CA ASP A 240 -19.89 -2.81 10.72
C ASP A 240 -18.60 -2.71 9.88
N LYS A 241 -17.94 -3.84 9.62
CA LYS A 241 -16.70 -3.85 8.84
C LYS A 241 -16.98 -3.73 7.35
N ARG A 242 -15.95 -3.33 6.62
CA ARG A 242 -15.98 -3.32 5.15
C ARG A 242 -16.26 -4.69 4.53
N THR A 243 -15.82 -5.77 5.18
CA THR A 243 -16.08 -7.16 4.75
C THR A 243 -17.55 -7.56 4.88
N ASP A 244 -18.28 -6.90 5.76
CA ASP A 244 -19.69 -7.20 6.05
C ASP A 244 -20.65 -6.33 5.21
N TYR A 245 -20.10 -5.48 4.31
CA TYR A 245 -20.90 -4.61 3.46
C TYR A 245 -21.75 -5.42 2.48
N PRO A 246 -23.10 -5.31 2.55
CA PRO A 246 -24.01 -6.13 1.77
C PRO A 246 -24.19 -5.59 0.34
N GLY A 247 -23.07 -5.42 -0.40
CA GLY A 247 -23.06 -4.72 -1.69
C GLY A 247 -23.97 -5.35 -2.73
N ARG A 248 -24.07 -6.70 -2.75
CA ARG A 248 -24.98 -7.42 -3.68
C ARG A 248 -26.45 -7.16 -3.35
N GLU A 249 -26.80 -7.14 -2.07
CA GLU A 249 -28.17 -6.90 -1.64
C GLU A 249 -28.60 -5.45 -1.93
N ILE A 250 -27.69 -4.50 -1.62
CA ILE A 250 -27.91 -3.08 -1.94
C ILE A 250 -28.12 -2.90 -3.44
N ALA A 251 -27.26 -3.51 -4.26
CA ALA A 251 -27.40 -3.39 -5.73
C ALA A 251 -28.72 -3.97 -6.22
N ARG A 252 -29.19 -5.09 -5.64
CA ARG A 252 -30.50 -5.66 -5.97
C ARG A 252 -31.66 -4.73 -5.61
N LEU A 253 -31.61 -4.10 -4.43
CA LEU A 253 -32.64 -3.15 -4.00
C LEU A 253 -32.66 -1.90 -4.90
N VAL A 254 -31.47 -1.40 -5.24
CA VAL A 254 -31.34 -0.26 -6.16
C VAL A 254 -31.81 -0.62 -7.57
N GLN A 255 -31.45 -1.80 -8.09
CA GLN A 255 -31.91 -2.27 -9.40
C GLN A 255 -33.44 -2.40 -9.46
N ASN A 256 -34.04 -3.05 -8.45
CA ASN A 256 -35.51 -3.19 -8.40
C ASN A 256 -36.20 -1.81 -8.39
N LYS A 257 -35.65 -0.85 -7.67
CA LYS A 257 -36.20 0.50 -7.66
C LYS A 257 -36.01 1.20 -8.99
N TRP A 258 -34.88 0.94 -9.69
CA TRP A 258 -34.65 1.44 -11.04
C TRP A 258 -35.67 0.89 -12.02
N ASP A 259 -35.84 -0.41 -12.09
CA ASP A 259 -36.70 -1.11 -13.03
C ASP A 259 -38.19 -0.72 -12.87
N ASN A 260 -38.60 -0.34 -11.64
CA ASN A 260 -39.94 0.15 -11.36
C ASN A 260 -40.19 1.59 -11.85
N ASN A 261 -39.13 2.36 -12.15
CA ASN A 261 -39.26 3.80 -12.48
C ASN A 261 -38.74 4.14 -13.88
N PHE A 262 -37.82 3.32 -14.43
CA PHE A 262 -37.13 3.65 -15.68
C PHE A 262 -37.06 2.43 -16.61
N ARG A 263 -36.94 2.69 -17.91
CA ARG A 263 -36.86 1.62 -18.95
C ARG A 263 -35.48 1.43 -19.54
N ASN A 264 -34.58 2.41 -19.38
CA ASN A 264 -33.21 2.34 -19.87
C ASN A 264 -32.26 1.69 -18.86
N GLU A 265 -31.14 1.22 -19.35
CA GLU A 265 -30.10 0.60 -18.55
C GLU A 265 -29.31 1.64 -17.76
N ILE A 266 -28.82 1.25 -16.56
CA ILE A 266 -27.92 2.07 -15.74
C ILE A 266 -26.52 1.99 -16.37
N LYS A 267 -25.99 3.12 -16.88
CA LYS A 267 -24.66 3.20 -17.50
C LYS A 267 -23.62 3.90 -16.64
N ILE A 268 -24.05 4.74 -15.68
CA ILE A 268 -23.15 5.57 -14.89
C ILE A 268 -23.58 5.54 -13.43
N VAL A 269 -22.59 5.38 -12.53
CA VAL A 269 -22.76 5.57 -11.08
C VAL A 269 -21.75 6.62 -10.62
N VAL A 270 -22.26 7.69 -9.98
CA VAL A 270 -21.45 8.80 -9.48
C VAL A 270 -21.45 8.80 -7.95
N GLY A 271 -20.29 8.94 -7.36
CA GLY A 271 -20.14 9.02 -5.90
C GLY A 271 -18.79 8.56 -5.40
N ASP A 272 -18.70 8.35 -4.09
CA ASP A 272 -17.45 7.92 -3.46
C ASP A 272 -16.99 6.50 -3.88
N GLU A 273 -15.71 6.23 -3.65
CA GLU A 273 -15.06 4.96 -4.00
C GLU A 273 -15.79 3.74 -3.41
N TRP A 274 -16.40 3.90 -2.23
CA TRP A 274 -16.98 2.77 -1.50
C TRP A 274 -18.43 2.50 -1.91
N SER A 275 -19.31 3.48 -1.76
CA SER A 275 -20.74 3.30 -2.05
C SER A 275 -21.01 3.18 -3.55
N ALA A 276 -20.49 4.10 -4.36
CA ALA A 276 -20.67 4.10 -5.81
C ALA A 276 -19.87 2.98 -6.48
N GLY A 277 -18.62 2.74 -6.06
CA GLY A 277 -17.79 1.67 -6.60
C GLY A 277 -18.37 0.28 -6.33
N ASN A 278 -18.88 0.00 -5.13
CA ASN A 278 -19.57 -1.25 -4.83
C ASN A 278 -20.86 -1.41 -5.64
N LEU A 279 -21.62 -0.33 -5.78
CA LEU A 279 -22.86 -0.36 -6.57
C LEU A 279 -22.53 -0.65 -8.05
N SER A 280 -21.57 0.03 -8.64
CA SER A 280 -21.08 -0.22 -10.01
C SER A 280 -20.62 -1.66 -10.19
N TYR A 281 -19.89 -2.21 -9.21
CA TYR A 281 -19.41 -3.60 -9.26
C TYR A 281 -20.53 -4.63 -9.16
N HIS A 282 -21.57 -4.41 -8.39
CA HIS A 282 -22.62 -5.41 -8.12
C HIS A 282 -23.87 -5.25 -9.02
N LEU A 283 -24.09 -4.11 -9.64
CA LEU A 283 -25.18 -3.95 -10.62
C LEU A 283 -24.96 -4.83 -11.85
N TYR A 284 -26.04 -5.33 -12.43
CA TYR A 284 -26.00 -6.24 -13.58
C TYR A 284 -25.33 -5.60 -14.81
N SER A 285 -25.66 -4.35 -15.09
CA SER A 285 -25.12 -3.60 -16.23
C SER A 285 -23.64 -3.21 -16.08
N ARG A 286 -23.03 -3.39 -14.90
CA ARG A 286 -21.63 -2.97 -14.63
C ARG A 286 -21.35 -1.54 -15.06
N PRO A 287 -22.14 -0.56 -14.60
CA PRO A 287 -22.02 0.83 -15.03
C PRO A 287 -20.63 1.42 -14.70
N ILE A 288 -20.23 2.41 -15.46
CA ILE A 288 -18.99 3.15 -15.23
C ILE A 288 -19.12 3.93 -13.91
N TRP A 289 -18.13 3.72 -13.02
CA TRP A 289 -18.02 4.53 -11.81
C TRP A 289 -17.29 5.83 -12.11
N LEU A 290 -17.89 6.95 -11.71
CA LEU A 290 -17.28 8.28 -11.73
C LEU A 290 -17.13 8.80 -10.30
N ASN A 291 -15.89 9.18 -9.95
CA ASN A 291 -15.63 9.80 -8.66
C ASN A 291 -16.24 11.21 -8.63
N ASN A 292 -16.79 11.60 -7.48
CA ASN A 292 -17.49 12.89 -7.33
C ASN A 292 -16.66 14.07 -7.85
N LEU A 293 -17.34 14.92 -8.60
CA LEU A 293 -17.21 16.39 -8.64
C LEU A 293 -16.14 17.05 -9.51
N LYS A 294 -15.10 16.41 -10.02
CA LYS A 294 -14.10 17.18 -10.80
C LYS A 294 -13.98 16.78 -12.28
N ASN A 295 -14.52 15.64 -12.68
CA ASN A 295 -14.36 15.19 -14.05
C ASN A 295 -15.70 15.15 -14.82
N LYS A 296 -15.93 16.16 -15.65
CA LYS A 296 -16.85 16.15 -16.79
C LYS A 296 -18.31 15.67 -16.55
N THR A 297 -19.01 16.29 -15.60
CA THR A 297 -20.48 16.15 -15.52
C THR A 297 -21.22 16.96 -16.60
N SER A 298 -20.52 17.58 -17.53
CA SER A 298 -21.10 18.54 -18.47
C SER A 298 -22.00 17.96 -19.56
N ASN A 299 -22.13 16.62 -19.69
CA ASN A 299 -22.96 15.98 -20.71
C ASN A 299 -23.68 14.72 -20.24
N ILE A 300 -24.05 14.61 -18.97
CA ILE A 300 -24.85 13.48 -18.48
C ILE A 300 -26.32 13.73 -18.83
N THR A 301 -26.88 12.98 -19.79
CA THR A 301 -28.28 13.05 -20.20
C THR A 301 -29.11 11.95 -19.54
N GLU A 302 -30.41 12.15 -19.41
CA GLU A 302 -31.36 11.14 -18.87
C GLU A 302 -31.33 9.84 -19.66
N ASP A 303 -30.97 9.85 -20.93
CA ASP A 303 -30.80 8.66 -21.77
C ASP A 303 -29.69 7.72 -21.34
N GLN A 304 -28.71 8.22 -20.58
CA GLN A 304 -27.56 7.41 -20.14
C GLN A 304 -27.84 6.56 -18.91
N GLY A 305 -28.91 6.81 -18.16
CA GLY A 305 -29.19 6.10 -16.91
C GLY A 305 -28.11 6.30 -15.85
N VAL A 306 -28.35 7.24 -14.94
CA VAL A 306 -27.35 7.68 -13.96
C VAL A 306 -27.85 7.52 -12.54
N ILE A 307 -26.98 7.03 -11.65
CA ILE A 307 -27.24 6.98 -10.20
C ILE A 307 -26.18 7.82 -9.48
N TYR A 308 -26.61 8.80 -8.73
CA TYR A 308 -25.76 9.53 -7.78
C TYR A 308 -25.89 8.90 -6.40
N THR A 309 -24.75 8.65 -5.74
CA THR A 309 -24.71 8.16 -4.36
C THR A 309 -24.09 9.20 -3.44
N GLY A 310 -24.58 9.31 -2.21
CA GLY A 310 -24.02 10.27 -1.25
C GLY A 310 -24.89 10.44 0.00
N ASN A 311 -24.67 11.57 0.69
CA ASN A 311 -25.43 11.91 1.88
C ASN A 311 -26.96 12.01 1.56
N PRO A 312 -27.81 11.21 2.27
CA PRO A 312 -29.25 11.19 1.98
C PRO A 312 -29.92 12.54 2.13
N GLU A 313 -29.56 13.33 3.14
CA GLU A 313 -30.19 14.62 3.41
C GLU A 313 -29.92 15.64 2.30
N ILE A 314 -28.70 15.61 1.75
CA ILE A 314 -28.29 16.47 0.65
C ILE A 314 -28.97 16.00 -0.64
N LEU A 315 -28.84 14.72 -0.99
CA LEU A 315 -29.39 14.18 -2.23
C LEU A 315 -30.90 14.29 -2.30
N LYS A 316 -31.61 14.13 -1.18
CA LYS A 316 -33.06 14.29 -1.14
C LYS A 316 -33.51 15.69 -1.53
N LYS A 317 -32.72 16.73 -1.22
CA LYS A 317 -33.03 18.13 -1.55
C LYS A 317 -32.74 18.49 -2.99
N ILE A 318 -31.74 17.89 -3.61
CA ILE A 318 -31.21 18.28 -4.92
C ILE A 318 -31.50 17.27 -6.03
N CYS A 319 -32.08 16.10 -5.71
CA CYS A 319 -32.35 15.04 -6.68
C CYS A 319 -33.46 15.46 -7.68
N PRO A 320 -33.13 15.58 -8.97
CA PRO A 320 -34.15 15.89 -9.97
C PRO A 320 -34.97 14.66 -10.42
N GLY A 321 -34.53 13.46 -10.04
CA GLY A 321 -35.11 12.18 -10.41
C GLY A 321 -35.82 11.47 -9.27
N VAL A 322 -35.61 10.14 -9.20
CA VAL A 322 -36.19 9.31 -8.15
C VAL A 322 -35.18 9.13 -7.00
N PHE A 323 -35.55 9.61 -5.82
CA PHE A 323 -34.73 9.42 -4.62
C PHE A 323 -35.02 8.07 -3.94
N GLY A 324 -33.99 7.44 -3.43
CA GLY A 324 -34.02 6.27 -2.56
C GLY A 324 -32.98 6.37 -1.46
N GLU A 325 -33.21 5.68 -0.36
CA GLU A 325 -32.28 5.62 0.77
C GLU A 325 -32.13 4.17 1.23
N ILE A 326 -30.87 3.73 1.38
CA ILE A 326 -30.48 2.53 2.07
C ILE A 326 -29.39 2.97 3.07
N LYS A 327 -29.75 3.14 4.32
CA LYS A 327 -28.88 3.74 5.35
C LYS A 327 -27.51 3.07 5.40
N PRO A 328 -26.44 3.88 5.44
CA PRO A 328 -26.39 5.34 5.59
C PRO A 328 -26.31 6.12 4.26
N VAL A 329 -26.58 5.51 3.11
CA VAL A 329 -26.36 6.09 1.77
C VAL A 329 -27.67 6.47 1.10
N GLY A 330 -27.71 7.66 0.50
CA GLY A 330 -28.77 8.11 -0.40
C GLY A 330 -28.43 7.82 -1.88
N TYR A 331 -29.46 7.59 -2.68
CA TYR A 331 -29.39 7.32 -4.11
C TYR A 331 -30.35 8.23 -4.87
N CYS A 332 -29.82 8.98 -5.83
CA CYS A 332 -30.64 9.77 -6.76
C CYS A 332 -30.52 9.13 -8.15
N MET A 333 -31.65 8.68 -8.69
CA MET A 333 -31.74 7.93 -9.94
C MET A 333 -32.32 8.83 -11.03
N ILE A 334 -31.64 8.92 -12.16
CA ILE A 334 -32.03 9.73 -13.31
C ILE A 334 -32.00 8.83 -14.55
N GLY A 335 -33.15 8.62 -15.17
CA GLY A 335 -33.29 7.74 -16.32
C GLY A 335 -34.53 8.07 -17.16
N LYS A 336 -34.67 7.37 -18.28
CA LYS A 336 -35.80 7.50 -19.19
C LYS A 336 -37.00 6.71 -18.66
N ARG A 337 -38.12 7.36 -18.48
CA ARG A 337 -39.38 6.77 -18.02
C ARG A 337 -40.09 5.96 -19.12
#